data_ba1367f53229affb6362a85eed8a6e71
#
_entry.id   ba1367f53229affb6362a85eed8a6e71
#
_cell.length_a   1.000
_cell.length_b   1.000
_cell.length_c   1.000
_cell.angle_alpha   90.00
_cell.angle_beta   90.00
_cell.angle_gamma   90.00
#
_symmetry.space_group_name_H-M   'P 1'
#
loop_
_entity.id
_entity.type
_entity.pdbx_description
1 polymer ?
#
loop_
_entity_poly.entity_id
_entity_poly.type
_entity_poly.pdbx_seq_one_letter_code
_entity_poly.pdbx_strand_id
1 'polypeptide(L)'
;MVHSEILIPTHAPPGFSDRSTLWNSVEKIEKSRAAQLAREIEIALPVELDREEQIRLVRTYVRDTFVSSGIMLTLRSLKENGEWGAKCRKEYDLDGRGQRIRLPGGDFKSHRVNTTNWNDPGKAEAWRAAWAEYANRALEQKELPQRIDHRSYARQGIEKVPTVHMGVAATQMERRGIPTEKGVVNREIAAQNRLLKEIKARITRLYNWSKQQAAKPEEKRSVWEQLQQAQAAAKPTTRYGKVKALKESAALFNFLQENGISSMPELHAKVTAMQTQYYTLRGEIAAIGRQIDQLDERLAMWKQYSENRVSHQRLAALKPKTRETYRAGLALYDAATRYLDGLKASGEKITPKEWRAEAEHLTINEKAFYQKMKAMRADIQAVEKIRKTADELARSEKFRDRKQEPER
;
A
#
# COMPACT_ATOMS: atom_id res chain seq x y z
N MET A 1 -6.90 0.06 30.35
CA MET A 1 -6.84 1.42 29.77
C MET A 1 -5.49 2.04 30.15
N VAL A 2 -4.75 2.55 29.19
CA VAL A 2 -3.38 3.04 29.42
C VAL A 2 -3.37 4.54 29.76
N HIS A 3 -4.16 5.33 29.06
CA HIS A 3 -4.37 6.75 29.26
C HIS A 3 -5.74 7.15 28.74
N SER A 4 -6.41 8.12 29.37
CA SER A 4 -7.67 8.69 28.92
C SER A 4 -7.76 10.12 29.38
N GLU A 5 -8.05 11.03 28.45
CA GLU A 5 -8.25 12.45 28.74
C GLU A 5 -9.31 13.05 27.80
N ILE A 6 -9.85 14.20 28.17
CA ILE A 6 -10.76 14.98 27.35
C ILE A 6 -10.08 16.30 27.02
N LEU A 7 -9.90 16.59 25.74
CA LEU A 7 -9.40 17.85 25.25
C LEU A 7 -10.56 18.69 24.74
N ILE A 8 -10.77 19.84 25.34
CA ILE A 8 -11.85 20.77 24.98
C ILE A 8 -11.28 22.11 24.49
N PRO A 9 -11.99 22.82 23.60
CA PRO A 9 -11.64 24.18 23.21
C PRO A 9 -11.68 25.14 24.41
N THR A 10 -10.92 26.22 24.36
CA THR A 10 -10.83 27.21 25.44
C THR A 10 -12.18 27.88 25.75
N HIS A 11 -13.07 28.00 24.79
CA HIS A 11 -14.40 28.55 24.92
C HIS A 11 -15.48 27.53 25.33
N ALA A 12 -15.06 26.27 25.57
CA ALA A 12 -16.02 25.23 26.01
C ALA A 12 -16.42 25.43 27.49
N PRO A 13 -17.67 25.10 27.87
CA PRO A 13 -18.08 25.06 29.25
C PRO A 13 -17.15 24.17 30.08
N PRO A 14 -16.65 24.62 31.25
CA PRO A 14 -15.69 23.84 32.05
C PRO A 14 -16.19 22.44 32.42
N GLY A 15 -17.53 22.28 32.59
CA GLY A 15 -18.15 20.99 32.87
C GLY A 15 -17.96 19.93 31.76
N PHE A 16 -17.57 20.31 30.52
CA PHE A 16 -17.32 19.37 29.46
C PHE A 16 -15.98 18.62 29.60
N SER A 17 -15.17 18.97 30.56
CA SER A 17 -14.03 18.17 31.00
C SER A 17 -14.45 16.85 31.68
N ASP A 18 -15.69 16.80 32.22
CA ASP A 18 -16.29 15.57 32.70
C ASP A 18 -16.97 14.80 31.58
N ARG A 19 -16.61 13.52 31.46
CA ARG A 19 -17.06 12.62 30.40
C ARG A 19 -18.57 12.49 30.36
N SER A 20 -19.21 12.31 31.53
CA SER A 20 -20.64 12.09 31.60
C SER A 20 -21.42 13.34 31.24
N THR A 21 -20.98 14.49 31.72
CA THR A 21 -21.57 15.81 31.40
C THR A 21 -21.48 16.10 29.90
N LEU A 22 -20.33 15.85 29.30
CA LEU A 22 -20.13 16.05 27.86
C LEU A 22 -21.08 15.17 27.04
N TRP A 23 -21.08 13.86 27.27
CA TRP A 23 -21.88 12.93 26.46
C TRP A 23 -23.38 13.10 26.67
N ASN A 24 -23.83 13.37 27.90
CA ASN A 24 -25.22 13.68 28.15
C ASN A 24 -25.66 14.97 27.43
N SER A 25 -24.79 15.96 27.34
CA SER A 25 -25.06 17.20 26.58
C SER A 25 -25.17 16.92 25.08
N VAL A 26 -24.29 16.06 24.51
CA VAL A 26 -24.33 15.65 23.08
C VAL A 26 -25.61 14.88 22.78
N GLU A 27 -25.98 13.92 23.63
CA GLU A 27 -27.23 13.15 23.46
C GLU A 27 -28.46 14.03 23.55
N LYS A 28 -28.52 14.98 24.51
CA LYS A 28 -29.63 15.89 24.68
C LYS A 28 -29.92 16.79 23.48
N ILE A 29 -28.87 17.25 22.79
CA ILE A 29 -29.02 18.10 21.61
C ILE A 29 -29.44 17.33 20.35
N GLU A 30 -29.21 16.02 20.31
CA GLU A 30 -29.54 15.19 19.16
C GLU A 30 -30.98 14.68 19.22
N LYS A 31 -31.83 15.27 18.40
CA LYS A 31 -33.27 14.95 18.34
C LYS A 31 -33.57 13.57 17.75
N SER A 32 -32.72 13.09 16.85
CA SER A 32 -32.93 11.81 16.18
C SER A 32 -32.22 10.69 16.93
N ARG A 33 -32.94 9.60 17.22
CA ARG A 33 -32.37 8.39 17.82
C ARG A 33 -31.33 7.71 16.95
N ALA A 34 -31.35 7.94 15.63
CA ALA A 34 -30.38 7.45 14.67
C ALA A 34 -29.25 8.47 14.42
N ALA A 35 -29.14 9.53 15.25
CA ALA A 35 -28.09 10.50 15.07
C ALA A 35 -26.72 9.90 15.34
N GLN A 36 -25.77 10.14 14.45
CA GLN A 36 -24.36 9.91 14.73
C GLN A 36 -23.90 10.94 15.77
N LEU A 37 -23.44 10.48 16.94
CA LEU A 37 -23.03 11.34 18.05
C LEU A 37 -21.57 11.76 17.97
N ALA A 38 -20.71 10.84 17.55
CA ALA A 38 -19.26 11.04 17.48
C ALA A 38 -18.63 10.31 16.31
N ARG A 39 -17.34 10.57 16.11
CA ARG A 39 -16.45 9.81 15.23
C ARG A 39 -15.32 9.23 16.03
N GLU A 40 -14.91 8.06 15.65
CA GLU A 40 -13.73 7.39 16.15
C GLU A 40 -12.60 7.47 15.10
N ILE A 41 -11.40 7.76 15.56
CA ILE A 41 -10.20 7.80 14.75
C ILE A 41 -9.15 6.92 15.44
N GLU A 42 -8.76 5.83 14.79
CA GLU A 42 -7.67 4.97 15.23
C GLU A 42 -6.35 5.45 14.66
N ILE A 43 -5.34 5.60 15.50
CA ILE A 43 -4.01 6.07 15.13
C ILE A 43 -2.96 5.08 15.63
N ALA A 44 -2.10 4.61 14.72
CA ALA A 44 -0.94 3.80 15.10
C ALA A 44 0.16 4.70 15.70
N LEU A 45 0.67 4.32 16.87
CA LEU A 45 1.73 5.04 17.55
C LEU A 45 3.11 4.48 17.18
N PRO A 46 4.14 5.33 16.95
CA PRO A 46 5.51 4.89 16.80
C PRO A 46 5.97 4.15 18.06
N VAL A 47 6.41 2.90 17.89
CA VAL A 47 6.90 2.05 19.01
C VAL A 47 8.29 2.46 19.50
N GLU A 48 8.97 3.28 18.72
CA GLU A 48 10.29 3.84 19.03
C GLU A 48 10.23 4.97 20.07
N LEU A 49 9.05 5.57 20.27
CA LEU A 49 8.81 6.58 21.28
C LEU A 49 8.35 5.93 22.58
N ASP A 50 8.81 6.44 23.70
CA ASP A 50 8.30 6.02 24.99
C ASP A 50 6.84 6.46 25.21
N ARG A 51 6.24 5.97 26.27
CA ARG A 51 4.82 6.18 26.55
C ARG A 51 4.45 7.67 26.75
N GLU A 52 5.28 8.40 27.43
CA GLU A 52 5.04 9.82 27.73
C GLU A 52 5.12 10.66 26.47
N GLU A 53 6.07 10.32 25.61
CA GLU A 53 6.24 10.91 24.29
C GLU A 53 5.10 10.60 23.35
N GLN A 54 4.61 9.35 23.35
CA GLN A 54 3.43 8.97 22.59
C GLN A 54 2.20 9.74 23.04
N ILE A 55 1.98 9.90 24.35
CA ILE A 55 0.85 10.69 24.88
C ILE A 55 0.99 12.16 24.48
N ARG A 56 2.18 12.74 24.59
CA ARG A 56 2.47 14.12 24.20
C ARG A 56 2.21 14.34 22.71
N LEU A 57 2.69 13.43 21.88
CA LEU A 57 2.49 13.44 20.43
C LEU A 57 1.00 13.45 20.07
N VAL A 58 0.23 12.51 20.62
CA VAL A 58 -1.21 12.42 20.37
C VAL A 58 -1.94 13.67 20.83
N ARG A 59 -1.60 14.14 22.07
CA ARG A 59 -2.22 15.34 22.64
C ARG A 59 -2.00 16.57 21.77
N THR A 60 -0.77 16.77 21.28
CA THR A 60 -0.42 17.90 20.41
C THR A 60 -1.17 17.80 19.09
N TYR A 61 -1.10 16.64 18.43
CA TYR A 61 -1.81 16.40 17.18
C TYR A 61 -3.34 16.63 17.30
N VAL A 62 -3.98 16.08 18.34
CA VAL A 62 -5.42 16.24 18.55
C VAL A 62 -5.77 17.70 18.85
N ARG A 63 -4.98 18.39 19.67
CA ARG A 63 -5.21 19.78 20.00
C ARG A 63 -5.13 20.67 18.76
N ASP A 64 -4.10 20.52 17.97
CA ASP A 64 -3.84 21.39 16.82
C ASP A 64 -4.76 21.06 15.64
N THR A 65 -5.05 19.76 15.41
CA THR A 65 -5.82 19.33 14.24
C THR A 65 -7.33 19.42 14.45
N PHE A 66 -7.82 19.15 15.65
CA PHE A 66 -9.26 19.04 15.93
C PHE A 66 -9.77 20.09 16.91
N VAL A 67 -9.10 20.29 18.05
CA VAL A 67 -9.59 21.15 19.12
C VAL A 67 -9.43 22.64 18.75
N SER A 68 -8.31 23.04 18.16
CA SER A 68 -8.06 24.43 17.74
C SER A 68 -9.06 24.96 16.71
N SER A 69 -9.63 24.07 15.91
CA SER A 69 -10.70 24.43 14.95
C SER A 69 -12.09 24.52 15.59
N GLY A 70 -12.19 24.50 16.92
CA GLY A 70 -13.47 24.54 17.65
C GLY A 70 -14.30 23.28 17.48
N ILE A 71 -13.70 22.22 16.96
CA ILE A 71 -14.38 20.97 16.60
C ILE A 71 -14.02 19.93 17.66
N MET A 72 -14.99 19.53 18.44
CA MET A 72 -14.91 18.30 19.23
C MET A 72 -15.15 17.10 18.30
N LEU A 73 -14.77 15.89 18.69
CA LEU A 73 -15.07 14.64 17.96
C LEU A 73 -16.59 14.40 17.77
N THR A 74 -17.40 15.41 18.07
CA THR A 74 -18.83 15.49 17.82
C THR A 74 -19.09 16.07 16.42
N LEU A 75 -20.24 15.77 15.84
CA LEU A 75 -20.64 16.27 14.52
C LEU A 75 -21.18 17.70 14.53
N ARG A 76 -21.18 18.35 15.70
CA ARG A 76 -21.57 19.73 15.87
C ARG A 76 -20.38 20.57 16.30
N SER A 77 -20.24 21.74 15.76
CA SER A 77 -19.33 22.75 16.27
C SER A 77 -19.82 23.29 17.60
N LEU A 78 -18.90 23.68 18.45
CA LEU A 78 -19.23 24.48 19.63
C LEU A 78 -19.03 25.95 19.28
N LYS A 79 -20.02 26.77 19.55
CA LYS A 79 -19.94 28.22 19.31
C LYS A 79 -19.10 28.90 20.41
N GLU A 80 -18.64 30.11 20.17
CA GLU A 80 -17.87 30.89 21.16
C GLU A 80 -18.59 31.13 22.48
N ASN A 81 -19.92 31.15 22.44
CA ASN A 81 -20.78 31.29 23.66
C ASN A 81 -20.97 29.95 24.41
N GLY A 82 -20.30 28.87 24.02
CA GLY A 82 -20.40 27.55 24.65
C GLY A 82 -21.64 26.74 24.26
N GLU A 83 -22.49 27.24 23.36
CA GLU A 83 -23.64 26.50 22.86
C GLU A 83 -23.29 25.60 21.65
N TRP A 84 -24.05 24.51 21.52
CA TRP A 84 -23.92 23.63 20.34
C TRP A 84 -24.45 24.30 19.07
N GLY A 85 -23.65 24.27 18.03
CA GLY A 85 -24.02 24.72 16.68
C GLY A 85 -24.96 23.74 15.97
N ALA A 86 -25.52 24.16 14.86
CA ALA A 86 -26.28 23.28 13.96
C ALA A 86 -25.31 22.34 13.18
N LYS A 87 -25.74 21.10 12.84
CA LYS A 87 -24.97 20.18 11.99
C LYS A 87 -24.84 20.68 10.55
N CYS A 88 -25.84 21.42 10.11
CA CYS A 88 -25.95 21.91 8.75
C CYS A 88 -26.80 23.18 8.73
N ARG A 89 -26.58 23.94 7.68
CA ARG A 89 -27.41 25.10 7.34
C ARG A 89 -28.05 24.89 5.97
N LYS A 90 -29.16 25.56 5.75
CA LYS A 90 -29.84 25.63 4.46
C LYS A 90 -29.22 26.78 3.69
N GLU A 91 -28.68 26.52 2.51
CA GLU A 91 -28.24 27.56 1.59
C GLU A 91 -29.16 27.57 0.36
N TYR A 92 -29.46 28.76 -0.13
CA TYR A 92 -30.30 28.92 -1.30
C TYR A 92 -29.44 28.99 -2.54
N ASP A 93 -29.84 28.27 -3.58
CA ASP A 93 -29.18 28.35 -4.89
C ASP A 93 -29.49 29.70 -5.51
N LEU A 94 -28.43 30.32 -6.03
CA LEU A 94 -28.52 31.64 -6.70
C LEU A 94 -28.42 31.47 -8.22
N ASP A 95 -29.15 32.30 -8.95
CA ASP A 95 -29.01 32.41 -10.38
C ASP A 95 -27.78 33.23 -10.78
N GLY A 96 -27.52 33.39 -12.09
CA GLY A 96 -26.38 34.16 -12.62
C GLY A 96 -26.39 35.66 -12.27
N ARG A 97 -27.48 36.18 -11.64
CA ARG A 97 -27.65 37.53 -11.16
C ARG A 97 -27.60 37.65 -9.64
N GLY A 98 -27.30 36.54 -8.95
CA GLY A 98 -27.25 36.49 -7.48
C GLY A 98 -28.63 36.45 -6.79
N GLN A 99 -29.71 36.16 -7.51
CA GLN A 99 -31.05 36.02 -6.94
C GLN A 99 -31.37 34.56 -6.66
N ARG A 100 -32.21 34.31 -5.61
CA ARG A 100 -32.61 32.95 -5.25
C ARG A 100 -33.47 32.33 -6.34
N ILE A 101 -33.10 31.13 -6.80
CA ILE A 101 -33.84 30.38 -7.83
C ILE A 101 -35.18 29.94 -7.24
N ARG A 102 -36.30 30.34 -7.90
CA ARG A 102 -37.65 29.90 -7.53
C ARG A 102 -38.00 28.60 -8.21
N LEU A 103 -38.61 27.69 -7.46
CA LEU A 103 -39.18 26.42 -7.98
C LEU A 103 -40.63 26.66 -8.46
N PRO A 104 -41.14 25.78 -9.36
CA PRO A 104 -42.51 25.94 -9.89
C PRO A 104 -43.59 25.93 -8.80
N GLY A 105 -43.36 25.36 -7.61
CA GLY A 105 -44.26 25.38 -6.46
C GLY A 105 -44.21 26.63 -5.58
N GLY A 106 -43.44 27.66 -5.96
CA GLY A 106 -43.31 28.93 -5.22
C GLY A 106 -42.16 28.92 -4.20
N ASP A 107 -41.64 27.80 -3.82
CA ASP A 107 -40.48 27.65 -2.92
C ASP A 107 -39.18 28.04 -3.59
N PHE A 108 -38.14 28.35 -2.78
CA PHE A 108 -36.80 28.62 -3.28
C PHE A 108 -35.96 27.35 -3.30
N LYS A 109 -35.27 27.12 -4.42
CA LYS A 109 -34.29 26.04 -4.55
C LYS A 109 -33.19 26.22 -3.50
N SER A 110 -32.87 25.17 -2.80
CA SER A 110 -31.91 25.21 -1.71
C SER A 110 -31.26 23.85 -1.52
N HIS A 111 -30.04 23.87 -1.04
CA HIS A 111 -29.30 22.65 -0.65
C HIS A 111 -28.84 22.77 0.80
N ARG A 112 -28.47 21.62 1.34
CA ARG A 112 -27.99 21.49 2.72
C ARG A 112 -26.47 21.53 2.73
N VAL A 113 -25.89 22.47 3.49
CA VAL A 113 -24.45 22.58 3.68
C VAL A 113 -24.09 22.15 5.11
N ASN A 114 -23.13 21.26 5.24
CA ASN A 114 -22.62 20.86 6.55
C ASN A 114 -21.86 22.03 7.19
N THR A 115 -22.06 22.24 8.50
CA THR A 115 -21.35 23.30 9.25
C THR A 115 -19.93 22.90 9.62
N THR A 116 -19.62 21.61 9.55
CA THR A 116 -18.28 21.06 9.73
C THR A 116 -17.84 20.37 8.46
N ASN A 117 -16.55 20.47 8.12
CA ASN A 117 -15.96 19.87 6.93
C ASN A 117 -15.48 18.41 7.14
N TRP A 118 -15.99 17.75 8.18
CA TRP A 118 -15.58 16.39 8.53
C TRP A 118 -15.95 15.32 7.49
N ASN A 119 -16.93 15.61 6.66
CA ASN A 119 -17.41 14.72 5.62
C ASN A 119 -16.75 14.99 4.25
N ASP A 120 -15.87 15.98 4.16
CA ASP A 120 -15.21 16.32 2.91
C ASP A 120 -14.28 15.17 2.49
N PRO A 121 -14.32 14.74 1.22
CA PRO A 121 -13.56 13.56 0.74
C PRO A 121 -12.07 13.64 1.00
N GLY A 122 -11.47 14.84 0.97
CA GLY A 122 -10.04 15.06 1.21
C GLY A 122 -9.60 15.07 2.67
N LYS A 123 -10.55 15.14 3.64
CA LYS A 123 -10.18 15.32 5.06
C LYS A 123 -9.43 14.13 5.66
N ALA A 124 -9.85 12.92 5.36
CA ALA A 124 -9.16 11.73 5.85
C ALA A 124 -7.69 11.68 5.39
N GLU A 125 -7.43 12.09 4.15
CA GLU A 125 -6.08 12.18 3.61
C GLU A 125 -5.27 13.30 4.30
N ALA A 126 -5.87 14.47 4.48
CA ALA A 126 -5.23 15.59 5.19
C ALA A 126 -4.87 15.23 6.64
N TRP A 127 -5.75 14.51 7.36
CA TRP A 127 -5.46 14.05 8.71
C TRP A 127 -4.34 13.01 8.76
N ARG A 128 -4.29 12.09 7.78
CA ARG A 128 -3.19 11.12 7.67
C ARG A 128 -1.87 11.81 7.36
N ALA A 129 -1.88 12.82 6.47
CA ALA A 129 -0.70 13.61 6.15
C ALA A 129 -0.20 14.37 7.38
N ALA A 130 -1.08 15.08 8.08
CA ALA A 130 -0.76 15.78 9.33
C ALA A 130 -0.21 14.82 10.38
N TRP A 131 -0.86 13.66 10.60
CA TRP A 131 -0.34 12.66 11.54
C TRP A 131 1.08 12.22 11.21
N ALA A 132 1.36 11.93 9.93
CA ALA A 132 2.71 11.54 9.51
C ALA A 132 3.74 12.66 9.77
N GLU A 133 3.36 13.92 9.58
CA GLU A 133 4.23 15.07 9.87
C GLU A 133 4.53 15.19 11.37
N TYR A 134 3.49 15.12 12.23
CA TYR A 134 3.66 15.19 13.69
C TYR A 134 4.52 14.03 14.21
N ALA A 135 4.26 12.81 13.76
CA ALA A 135 5.03 11.63 14.14
C ALA A 135 6.49 11.72 13.67
N ASN A 136 6.74 12.16 12.45
CA ASN A 136 8.08 12.32 11.91
C ASN A 136 8.87 13.40 12.65
N ARG A 137 8.23 14.51 13.01
CA ARG A 137 8.86 15.57 13.83
C ARG A 137 9.26 15.05 15.22
N ALA A 138 8.39 14.24 15.84
CA ALA A 138 8.70 13.63 17.13
C ALA A 138 9.87 12.63 17.05
N LEU A 139 9.92 11.81 16.00
CA LEU A 139 11.01 10.88 15.73
C LEU A 139 12.33 11.62 15.44
N GLU A 140 12.27 12.73 14.71
CA GLU A 140 13.44 13.56 14.41
C GLU A 140 14.01 14.23 15.65
N GLN A 141 13.17 14.75 16.54
CA GLN A 141 13.58 15.32 17.82
C GLN A 141 14.35 14.32 18.71
N LYS A 142 14.16 13.03 18.47
CA LYS A 142 14.86 11.92 19.13
C LYS A 142 16.01 11.35 18.30
N GLU A 143 16.37 12.01 17.20
CA GLU A 143 17.42 11.55 16.28
C GLU A 143 17.21 10.13 15.74
N LEU A 144 15.95 9.67 15.69
CA LEU A 144 15.58 8.35 15.17
C LEU A 144 15.46 8.39 13.64
N PRO A 145 16.00 7.38 12.93
CA PRO A 145 16.01 7.36 11.47
C PRO A 145 14.65 6.95 10.85
N GLN A 146 13.74 6.40 11.64
CA GLN A 146 12.43 5.93 11.17
C GLN A 146 11.58 7.11 10.69
N ARG A 147 10.81 6.89 9.61
CA ARG A 147 9.86 7.87 9.09
C ARG A 147 8.58 7.19 8.67
N ILE A 148 7.47 7.86 8.89
CA ILE A 148 6.12 7.43 8.50
C ILE A 148 5.72 8.20 7.24
N ASP A 149 5.16 7.51 6.25
CA ASP A 149 4.54 8.12 5.08
C ASP A 149 3.08 7.63 4.98
N HIS A 150 2.14 8.55 4.93
CA HIS A 150 0.71 8.26 4.87
C HIS A 150 0.24 7.75 3.49
N ARG A 151 1.06 7.95 2.46
CA ARG A 151 0.73 7.55 1.08
C ARG A 151 0.86 6.05 0.89
N SER A 152 0.08 5.50 -0.03
CA SER A 152 0.26 4.09 -0.44
C SER A 152 1.64 3.87 -1.05
N TYR A 153 2.15 2.64 -1.01
CA TYR A 153 3.45 2.30 -1.63
C TYR A 153 3.53 2.71 -3.10
N ALA A 154 2.43 2.58 -3.85
CA ALA A 154 2.38 3.03 -5.24
C ALA A 154 2.61 4.55 -5.38
N ARG A 155 1.99 5.37 -4.51
CA ARG A 155 2.19 6.83 -4.48
C ARG A 155 3.57 7.25 -3.99
N GLN A 156 4.21 6.42 -3.16
CA GLN A 156 5.59 6.61 -2.70
C GLN A 156 6.62 6.15 -3.73
N GLY A 157 6.21 5.50 -4.83
CA GLY A 157 7.12 4.87 -5.77
C GLY A 157 7.83 3.63 -5.20
N ILE A 158 7.34 3.10 -4.08
CA ILE A 158 7.91 1.91 -3.44
C ILE A 158 7.36 0.65 -4.11
N GLU A 159 8.28 -0.15 -4.60
CA GLU A 159 7.99 -1.36 -5.33
C GLU A 159 7.76 -2.56 -4.39
N LYS A 160 6.69 -2.49 -3.58
CA LYS A 160 6.30 -3.57 -2.67
C LYS A 160 4.81 -3.83 -2.75
N VAL A 161 4.44 -5.09 -2.62
CA VAL A 161 3.05 -5.50 -2.36
C VAL A 161 2.76 -5.21 -0.88
N PRO A 162 1.69 -4.49 -0.54
CA PRO A 162 1.34 -4.22 0.86
C PRO A 162 0.89 -5.51 1.56
N THR A 163 1.17 -5.60 2.85
CA THR A 163 0.69 -6.72 3.70
C THR A 163 -0.74 -6.46 4.17
N VAL A 164 -1.47 -7.54 4.43
CA VAL A 164 -2.83 -7.47 4.98
C VAL A 164 -2.77 -7.17 6.48
N HIS A 165 -3.63 -6.26 6.95
CA HIS A 165 -3.73 -5.98 8.39
C HIS A 165 -4.25 -7.20 9.15
N MET A 166 -3.48 -7.69 10.09
CA MET A 166 -3.79 -8.93 10.82
C MET A 166 -4.85 -8.74 11.90
N GLY A 167 -4.87 -7.59 12.54
CA GLY A 167 -5.66 -7.35 13.75
C GLY A 167 -5.04 -7.98 15.00
N VAL A 168 -5.59 -7.65 16.18
CA VAL A 168 -5.03 -8.05 17.47
C VAL A 168 -5.06 -9.59 17.68
N ALA A 169 -6.18 -10.22 17.38
CA ALA A 169 -6.35 -11.65 17.57
C ALA A 169 -5.37 -12.49 16.74
N ALA A 170 -5.34 -12.25 15.41
CA ALA A 170 -4.42 -12.97 14.51
C ALA A 170 -2.95 -12.70 14.86
N THR A 171 -2.60 -11.45 15.22
CA THR A 171 -1.25 -11.11 15.65
C THR A 171 -0.83 -11.88 16.90
N GLN A 172 -1.72 -12.04 17.89
CA GLN A 172 -1.41 -12.79 19.10
C GLN A 172 -1.31 -14.32 18.84
N MET A 173 -2.17 -14.85 17.97
CA MET A 173 -2.08 -16.27 17.57
C MET A 173 -0.75 -16.57 16.89
N GLU A 174 -0.33 -15.76 15.93
CA GLU A 174 0.96 -15.90 15.21
C GLU A 174 2.15 -15.77 16.16
N ARG A 175 2.12 -14.86 17.14
CA ARG A 175 3.16 -14.74 18.18
C ARG A 175 3.27 -16.00 19.06
N ARG A 176 2.16 -16.74 19.22
CA ARG A 176 2.13 -18.02 19.94
C ARG A 176 2.47 -19.22 19.05
N GLY A 177 2.83 -19.00 17.78
CA GLY A 177 3.14 -20.05 16.81
C GLY A 177 1.91 -20.71 16.18
N ILE A 178 0.71 -20.15 16.38
CA ILE A 178 -0.53 -20.65 15.78
C ILE A 178 -0.72 -19.94 14.44
N PRO A 179 -0.63 -20.67 13.29
CA PRO A 179 -0.76 -20.05 11.98
C PRO A 179 -2.19 -19.57 11.73
N THR A 180 -2.32 -18.39 11.12
CA THR A 180 -3.59 -17.80 10.71
C THR A 180 -3.63 -17.60 9.20
N GLU A 181 -4.82 -17.54 8.58
CA GLU A 181 -4.97 -17.26 7.15
C GLU A 181 -4.26 -15.96 6.75
N LYS A 182 -4.48 -14.90 7.50
CA LYS A 182 -3.81 -13.60 7.26
C LYS A 182 -2.29 -13.68 7.43
N GLY A 183 -1.81 -14.47 8.38
CA GLY A 183 -0.39 -14.72 8.57
C GLY A 183 0.24 -15.49 7.41
N VAL A 184 -0.48 -16.47 6.85
CA VAL A 184 -0.05 -17.22 5.66
C VAL A 184 0.08 -16.26 4.48
N VAL A 185 -0.96 -15.47 4.20
CA VAL A 185 -0.97 -14.45 3.12
C VAL A 185 0.20 -13.47 3.28
N ASN A 186 0.44 -12.98 4.49
CA ASN A 186 1.54 -12.04 4.73
C ASN A 186 2.92 -12.69 4.54
N ARG A 187 3.09 -13.98 4.83
CA ARG A 187 4.33 -14.70 4.52
C ARG A 187 4.54 -14.87 3.01
N GLU A 188 3.49 -15.16 2.26
CA GLU A 188 3.54 -15.22 0.80
C GLU A 188 3.92 -13.85 0.20
N ILE A 189 3.26 -12.78 0.62
CA ILE A 189 3.59 -11.41 0.21
C ILE A 189 5.04 -11.06 0.55
N ALA A 190 5.53 -11.44 1.73
CA ALA A 190 6.92 -11.21 2.11
C ALA A 190 7.91 -11.99 1.22
N ALA A 191 7.55 -13.21 0.80
CA ALA A 191 8.35 -14.01 -0.13
C ALA A 191 8.36 -13.39 -1.54
N GLN A 192 7.21 -12.94 -2.02
CA GLN A 192 7.07 -12.23 -3.29
C GLN A 192 7.90 -10.93 -3.32
N ASN A 193 7.79 -10.11 -2.27
CA ASN A 193 8.57 -8.87 -2.15
C ASN A 193 10.08 -9.13 -2.13
N ARG A 194 10.53 -10.21 -1.47
CA ARG A 194 11.94 -10.61 -1.51
C ARG A 194 12.38 -11.02 -2.89
N LEU A 195 11.56 -11.80 -3.61
CA LEU A 195 11.82 -12.22 -4.98
C LEU A 195 11.96 -11.00 -5.92
N LEU A 196 11.01 -10.07 -5.88
CA LEU A 196 11.04 -8.86 -6.69
C LEU A 196 12.30 -8.01 -6.43
N LYS A 197 12.63 -7.80 -5.15
CA LYS A 197 13.83 -7.05 -4.74
C LYS A 197 15.12 -7.72 -5.22
N GLU A 198 15.21 -9.04 -5.07
CA GLU A 198 16.37 -9.82 -5.51
C GLU A 198 16.58 -9.70 -7.03
N ILE A 199 15.53 -10.00 -7.80
CA ILE A 199 15.58 -9.96 -9.27
C ILE A 199 15.96 -8.56 -9.76
N LYS A 200 15.31 -7.52 -9.23
CA LYS A 200 15.61 -6.12 -9.57
C LYS A 200 17.09 -5.78 -9.34
N ALA A 201 17.61 -6.09 -8.16
CA ALA A 201 18.99 -5.77 -7.80
C ALA A 201 19.99 -6.50 -8.72
N ARG A 202 19.71 -7.77 -9.06
CA ARG A 202 20.57 -8.58 -9.94
C ARG A 202 20.53 -8.05 -11.37
N ILE A 203 19.35 -7.82 -11.94
CA ILE A 203 19.18 -7.27 -13.30
C ILE A 203 19.84 -5.89 -13.42
N THR A 204 19.62 -4.99 -12.47
CA THR A 204 20.22 -3.64 -12.49
C THR A 204 21.76 -3.73 -12.50
N ARG A 205 22.34 -4.62 -11.70
CA ARG A 205 23.78 -4.85 -11.68
C ARG A 205 24.30 -5.37 -13.02
N LEU A 206 23.61 -6.33 -13.61
CA LEU A 206 23.97 -6.90 -14.91
C LEU A 206 23.84 -5.87 -16.03
N TYR A 207 22.78 -5.07 -16.01
CA TYR A 207 22.58 -3.99 -16.98
C TYR A 207 23.73 -2.98 -16.96
N ASN A 208 24.08 -2.48 -15.78
CA ASN A 208 25.17 -1.52 -15.64
C ASN A 208 26.51 -2.11 -16.09
N TRP A 209 26.78 -3.35 -15.71
CA TRP A 209 28.00 -4.05 -16.14
C TRP A 209 28.04 -4.27 -17.65
N SER A 210 26.99 -4.84 -18.25
CA SER A 210 26.93 -5.13 -19.69
C SER A 210 27.01 -3.85 -20.54
N LYS A 211 26.39 -2.76 -20.07
CA LYS A 211 26.50 -1.44 -20.68
C LYS A 211 27.95 -0.94 -20.73
N GLN A 212 28.68 -1.12 -19.63
CA GLN A 212 30.11 -0.75 -19.57
C GLN A 212 30.96 -1.62 -20.50
N GLN A 213 30.68 -2.92 -20.60
CA GLN A 213 31.42 -3.81 -21.51
C GLN A 213 31.12 -3.51 -22.98
N ALA A 214 29.83 -3.26 -23.32
CA ALA A 214 29.43 -2.92 -24.67
C ALA A 214 30.00 -1.56 -25.18
N ALA A 215 30.33 -0.66 -24.26
CA ALA A 215 30.95 0.64 -24.60
C ALA A 215 32.47 0.58 -24.83
N LYS A 216 33.12 -0.56 -24.58
CA LYS A 216 34.54 -0.74 -24.88
C LYS A 216 34.72 -0.92 -26.38
N PRO A 217 35.87 -0.44 -26.96
CA PRO A 217 36.18 -0.74 -28.36
C PRO A 217 36.13 -2.26 -28.57
N GLU A 218 35.54 -2.68 -29.70
CA GLU A 218 35.34 -4.10 -30.00
C GLU A 218 36.65 -4.88 -29.87
N GLU A 219 36.73 -5.71 -28.83
CA GLU A 219 37.73 -6.76 -28.80
C GLU A 219 37.37 -7.77 -29.90
N LYS A 220 38.34 -8.10 -30.79
CA LYS A 220 38.17 -9.05 -31.90
C LYS A 220 37.73 -10.47 -31.46
N ARG A 221 37.61 -10.73 -30.15
CA ARG A 221 37.28 -12.04 -29.58
C ARG A 221 35.78 -12.14 -29.27
N SER A 222 35.18 -13.25 -29.67
CA SER A 222 33.81 -13.54 -29.31
C SER A 222 33.65 -13.73 -27.77
N VAL A 223 32.44 -13.51 -27.23
CA VAL A 223 32.13 -13.78 -25.79
C VAL A 223 32.52 -15.21 -25.43
N TRP A 224 32.31 -16.16 -26.34
CA TRP A 224 32.66 -17.55 -26.14
C TRP A 224 34.16 -17.78 -26.03
N GLU A 225 34.97 -17.19 -26.94
CA GLU A 225 36.43 -17.28 -26.88
C GLU A 225 36.99 -16.69 -25.59
N GLN A 226 36.45 -15.58 -25.11
CA GLN A 226 36.81 -14.99 -23.82
C GLN A 226 36.49 -15.96 -22.66
N LEU A 227 35.32 -16.62 -22.68
CA LEU A 227 34.96 -17.62 -21.69
C LEU A 227 35.87 -18.86 -21.71
N GLN A 228 36.21 -19.37 -22.90
CA GLN A 228 37.14 -20.49 -23.03
C GLN A 228 38.55 -20.15 -22.50
N GLN A 229 39.04 -18.97 -22.79
CA GLN A 229 40.35 -18.50 -22.31
C GLN A 229 40.36 -18.40 -20.76
N ALA A 230 39.30 -17.89 -20.15
CA ALA A 230 39.18 -17.83 -18.70
C ALA A 230 39.19 -19.21 -18.06
N GLN A 231 38.50 -20.15 -18.65
CA GLN A 231 38.44 -21.52 -18.14
C GLN A 231 39.78 -22.24 -18.30
N ALA A 232 40.49 -22.05 -19.40
CA ALA A 232 41.82 -22.57 -19.59
C ALA A 232 42.81 -22.03 -18.54
N ALA A 233 42.63 -20.79 -18.11
CA ALA A 233 43.44 -20.16 -17.07
C ALA A 233 43.13 -20.70 -15.66
N ALA A 234 41.89 -21.14 -15.38
CA ALA A 234 41.44 -21.57 -14.07
C ALA A 234 41.85 -22.99 -13.63
N LYS A 235 42.43 -23.82 -14.50
CA LYS A 235 42.96 -25.19 -14.32
C LYS A 235 42.42 -25.94 -13.05
N PRO A 236 41.24 -26.55 -13.10
CA PRO A 236 40.76 -27.35 -11.98
C PRO A 236 41.65 -28.60 -11.82
N THR A 237 42.14 -28.81 -10.60
CA THR A 237 43.11 -29.90 -10.30
C THR A 237 42.42 -31.23 -10.04
N THR A 238 41.19 -31.25 -9.61
CA THR A 238 40.46 -32.47 -9.29
C THR A 238 39.57 -32.98 -10.43
N ARG A 239 39.36 -34.29 -10.55
CA ARG A 239 38.47 -34.91 -11.54
C ARG A 239 37.03 -34.36 -11.42
N TYR A 240 36.52 -34.17 -10.21
CA TYR A 240 35.22 -33.58 -9.96
C TYR A 240 35.17 -32.12 -10.44
N GLY A 241 36.19 -31.31 -10.14
CA GLY A 241 36.31 -29.93 -10.60
C GLY A 241 36.32 -29.81 -12.14
N LYS A 242 37.01 -30.72 -12.84
CA LYS A 242 37.03 -30.76 -14.32
C LYS A 242 35.65 -31.07 -14.90
N VAL A 243 34.94 -32.07 -14.36
CA VAL A 243 33.58 -32.43 -14.81
C VAL A 243 32.58 -31.30 -14.51
N LYS A 244 32.67 -30.65 -13.35
CA LYS A 244 31.84 -29.50 -13.01
C LYS A 244 32.08 -28.32 -13.95
N ALA A 245 33.35 -27.98 -14.20
CA ALA A 245 33.72 -26.89 -15.14
C ALA A 245 33.18 -27.16 -16.55
N LEU A 246 33.30 -28.42 -17.04
CA LEU A 246 32.78 -28.79 -18.35
C LEU A 246 31.26 -28.65 -18.45
N LYS A 247 30.50 -29.09 -17.42
CA LYS A 247 29.03 -28.92 -17.37
C LYS A 247 28.62 -27.45 -17.34
N GLU A 248 29.34 -26.64 -16.58
CA GLU A 248 29.08 -25.20 -16.51
C GLU A 248 29.36 -24.49 -17.82
N SER A 249 30.45 -24.89 -18.54
CA SER A 249 30.76 -24.39 -19.86
C SER A 249 29.70 -24.76 -20.89
N ALA A 250 29.29 -26.02 -20.92
CA ALA A 250 28.26 -26.47 -21.83
C ALA A 250 26.93 -25.70 -21.61
N ALA A 251 26.54 -25.47 -20.33
CA ALA A 251 25.34 -24.69 -20.01
C ALA A 251 25.47 -23.22 -20.47
N LEU A 252 26.63 -22.58 -20.32
CA LEU A 252 26.87 -21.23 -20.82
C LEU A 252 26.91 -21.16 -22.35
N PHE A 253 27.51 -22.14 -23.01
CA PHE A 253 27.50 -22.23 -24.45
C PHE A 253 26.09 -22.36 -25.01
N ASN A 254 25.30 -23.28 -24.46
CA ASN A 254 23.91 -23.44 -24.84
C ASN A 254 23.10 -22.14 -24.64
N PHE A 255 23.28 -21.47 -23.51
CA PHE A 255 22.64 -20.18 -23.25
C PHE A 255 23.00 -19.11 -24.31
N LEU A 256 24.28 -19.00 -24.66
CA LEU A 256 24.75 -18.05 -25.70
C LEU A 256 24.17 -18.41 -27.08
N GLN A 257 24.19 -19.70 -27.43
CA GLN A 257 23.67 -20.19 -28.70
C GLN A 257 22.14 -20.02 -28.81
N GLU A 258 21.39 -20.42 -27.80
CA GLU A 258 19.91 -20.29 -27.73
C GLU A 258 19.45 -18.83 -27.82
N ASN A 259 20.25 -17.89 -27.33
CA ASN A 259 19.95 -16.47 -27.35
C ASN A 259 20.63 -15.69 -28.47
N GLY A 260 21.41 -16.36 -29.36
CA GLY A 260 22.11 -15.73 -30.46
C GLY A 260 23.15 -14.69 -30.03
N ILE A 261 23.84 -14.94 -28.90
CA ILE A 261 24.79 -13.99 -28.30
C ILE A 261 26.23 -14.38 -28.72
N SER A 262 26.82 -13.59 -29.55
CA SER A 262 28.23 -13.75 -30.02
C SER A 262 29.15 -12.64 -29.51
N SER A 263 28.56 -11.46 -29.19
CA SER A 263 29.33 -10.26 -28.85
C SER A 263 28.82 -9.61 -27.54
N MET A 264 29.63 -8.75 -26.93
CA MET A 264 29.24 -7.98 -25.73
C MET A 264 28.06 -7.02 -25.98
N PRO A 265 27.92 -6.34 -27.14
CA PRO A 265 26.73 -5.60 -27.49
C PRO A 265 25.45 -6.45 -27.52
N GLU A 266 25.50 -7.67 -28.09
CA GLU A 266 24.36 -8.59 -28.10
C GLU A 266 24.00 -9.08 -26.68
N LEU A 267 25.00 -9.36 -25.85
CA LEU A 267 24.78 -9.66 -24.44
C LEU A 267 24.12 -8.51 -23.72
N HIS A 268 24.53 -7.25 -23.99
CA HIS A 268 23.87 -6.07 -23.41
C HIS A 268 22.43 -5.94 -23.90
N ALA A 269 22.14 -6.19 -25.18
CA ALA A 269 20.79 -6.19 -25.72
C ALA A 269 19.90 -7.24 -25.01
N LYS A 270 20.41 -8.45 -24.79
CA LYS A 270 19.70 -9.50 -24.01
C LYS A 270 19.41 -9.04 -22.59
N VAL A 271 20.37 -8.46 -21.88
CA VAL A 271 20.18 -7.96 -20.52
C VAL A 271 19.17 -6.82 -20.49
N THR A 272 19.18 -5.93 -21.50
CA THR A 272 18.19 -4.86 -21.65
C THR A 272 16.78 -5.43 -21.86
N ALA A 273 16.65 -6.45 -22.71
CA ALA A 273 15.39 -7.16 -22.91
C ALA A 273 14.87 -7.80 -21.60
N MET A 274 15.75 -8.44 -20.84
CA MET A 274 15.42 -9.00 -19.52
C MET A 274 14.96 -7.89 -18.55
N GLN A 275 15.59 -6.73 -18.54
CA GLN A 275 15.20 -5.60 -17.73
C GLN A 275 13.82 -5.08 -18.12
N THR A 276 13.56 -4.90 -19.41
CA THR A 276 12.25 -4.49 -19.93
C THR A 276 11.18 -5.50 -19.55
N GLN A 277 11.44 -6.80 -19.75
CA GLN A 277 10.52 -7.87 -19.36
C GLN A 277 10.20 -7.86 -17.86
N TYR A 278 11.20 -7.63 -17.02
CA TYR A 278 10.97 -7.48 -15.57
C TYR A 278 10.01 -6.35 -15.25
N TYR A 279 10.19 -5.16 -15.82
CA TYR A 279 9.32 -4.01 -15.56
C TYR A 279 7.91 -4.21 -16.12
N THR A 280 7.78 -4.86 -17.29
CA THR A 280 6.49 -5.21 -17.89
C THR A 280 5.72 -6.16 -16.99
N LEU A 281 6.31 -7.32 -16.64
CA LEU A 281 5.68 -8.31 -15.76
C LEU A 281 5.28 -7.70 -14.41
N ARG A 282 6.12 -6.82 -13.89
CA ARG A 282 5.84 -6.12 -12.65
C ARG A 282 4.66 -5.15 -12.76
N GLY A 283 4.57 -4.42 -13.88
CA GLY A 283 3.43 -3.55 -14.16
C GLY A 283 2.12 -4.33 -14.25
N GLU A 284 2.15 -5.49 -14.90
CA GLU A 284 1.02 -6.41 -15.02
C GLU A 284 0.58 -6.96 -13.65
N ILE A 285 1.52 -7.43 -12.83
CA ILE A 285 1.25 -7.88 -11.45
C ILE A 285 0.56 -6.76 -10.64
N ALA A 286 1.09 -5.53 -10.70
CA ALA A 286 0.52 -4.41 -9.99
C ALA A 286 -0.88 -3.99 -10.50
N ALA A 287 -1.13 -4.13 -11.80
CA ALA A 287 -2.45 -3.86 -12.39
C ALA A 287 -3.48 -4.90 -11.96
N ILE A 288 -3.12 -6.18 -12.03
CA ILE A 288 -3.97 -7.30 -11.59
C ILE A 288 -4.28 -7.19 -10.09
N GLY A 289 -3.29 -6.89 -9.26
CA GLY A 289 -3.49 -6.70 -7.82
C GLY A 289 -4.55 -5.65 -7.52
N ARG A 290 -4.52 -4.49 -8.19
CA ARG A 290 -5.55 -3.45 -8.04
C ARG A 290 -6.95 -3.90 -8.46
N GLN A 291 -7.05 -4.72 -9.51
CA GLN A 291 -8.34 -5.28 -9.95
C GLN A 291 -8.89 -6.27 -8.93
N ILE A 292 -8.05 -7.14 -8.38
CA ILE A 292 -8.41 -8.07 -7.31
C ILE A 292 -8.91 -7.30 -6.09
N ASP A 293 -8.17 -6.28 -5.62
CA ASP A 293 -8.56 -5.46 -4.48
C ASP A 293 -9.95 -4.82 -4.67
N GLN A 294 -10.25 -4.31 -5.87
CA GLN A 294 -11.56 -3.73 -6.21
C GLN A 294 -12.68 -4.79 -6.18
N LEU A 295 -12.42 -5.98 -6.73
CA LEU A 295 -13.40 -7.07 -6.71
C LEU A 295 -13.65 -7.59 -5.30
N ASP A 296 -12.62 -7.70 -4.48
CA ASP A 296 -12.73 -8.11 -3.08
C ASP A 296 -13.52 -7.10 -2.26
N GLU A 297 -13.32 -5.80 -2.48
CA GLU A 297 -14.15 -4.76 -1.86
C GLU A 297 -15.62 -4.88 -2.25
N ARG A 298 -15.91 -5.07 -3.55
CA ARG A 298 -17.28 -5.30 -4.06
C ARG A 298 -17.92 -6.54 -3.42
N LEU A 299 -17.19 -7.64 -3.35
CA LEU A 299 -17.64 -8.89 -2.74
C LEU A 299 -17.86 -8.74 -1.23
N ALA A 300 -17.01 -8.01 -0.53
CA ALA A 300 -17.18 -7.72 0.90
C ALA A 300 -18.46 -6.89 1.15
N MET A 301 -18.71 -5.86 0.34
CA MET A 301 -19.93 -5.05 0.43
C MET A 301 -21.17 -5.86 0.08
N TRP A 302 -21.12 -6.71 -0.96
CA TRP A 302 -22.22 -7.62 -1.28
C TRP A 302 -22.48 -8.61 -0.14
N LYS A 303 -21.45 -9.15 0.48
CA LYS A 303 -21.59 -10.07 1.63
C LYS A 303 -22.30 -9.37 2.79
N GLN A 304 -21.87 -8.18 3.17
CA GLN A 304 -22.52 -7.38 4.21
C GLN A 304 -24.00 -7.09 3.91
N TYR A 305 -24.29 -6.73 2.65
CA TYR A 305 -25.67 -6.52 2.18
C TYR A 305 -26.51 -7.78 2.29
N SER A 306 -26.03 -8.91 1.76
CA SER A 306 -26.79 -10.16 1.68
C SER A 306 -27.03 -10.80 3.04
N GLU A 307 -26.03 -10.82 3.92
CA GLU A 307 -26.12 -11.38 5.26
C GLU A 307 -27.05 -10.56 6.19
N ASN A 308 -27.03 -9.25 6.05
CA ASN A 308 -27.83 -8.37 6.91
C ASN A 308 -29.20 -8.02 6.33
N ARG A 309 -29.53 -8.38 5.09
CA ARG A 309 -30.79 -8.02 4.42
C ARG A 309 -32.02 -8.49 5.21
N VAL A 310 -32.05 -9.76 5.58
CA VAL A 310 -33.18 -10.37 6.29
C VAL A 310 -33.32 -9.79 7.70
N SER A 311 -32.20 -9.63 8.39
CA SER A 311 -32.16 -9.01 9.71
C SER A 311 -32.60 -7.56 9.65
N HIS A 312 -32.15 -6.80 8.66
CA HIS A 312 -32.54 -5.41 8.44
C HIS A 312 -34.06 -5.28 8.20
N GLN A 313 -34.65 -6.12 7.36
CA GLN A 313 -36.08 -6.12 7.09
C GLN A 313 -36.90 -6.43 8.35
N ARG A 314 -36.48 -7.42 9.16
CA ARG A 314 -37.14 -7.76 10.45
C ARG A 314 -37.00 -6.63 11.47
N LEU A 315 -35.82 -6.04 11.56
CA LEU A 315 -35.52 -4.95 12.50
C LEU A 315 -36.19 -3.64 12.09
N ALA A 316 -36.37 -3.42 10.78
CA ALA A 316 -37.13 -2.27 10.27
C ALA A 316 -38.59 -2.28 10.72
N ALA A 317 -39.17 -3.46 10.93
CA ALA A 317 -40.55 -3.66 11.40
C ALA A 317 -40.69 -3.55 12.94
N LEU A 318 -39.58 -3.54 13.70
CA LEU A 318 -39.61 -3.51 15.16
C LEU A 318 -39.80 -2.09 15.72
N LYS A 319 -40.29 -2.03 16.98
CA LYS A 319 -40.42 -0.76 17.74
C LYS A 319 -39.07 -0.05 17.90
N PRO A 320 -39.03 1.28 17.91
CA PRO A 320 -37.79 2.07 17.93
C PRO A 320 -36.74 1.71 19.00
N LYS A 321 -37.22 1.35 20.23
CA LYS A 321 -36.32 0.95 21.34
C LYS A 321 -35.50 -0.32 21.03
N THR A 322 -36.11 -1.32 20.40
CA THR A 322 -35.50 -2.59 20.06
C THR A 322 -34.52 -2.45 18.85
N ARG A 323 -34.80 -1.48 17.97
CA ARG A 323 -33.95 -1.14 16.84
C ARG A 323 -32.57 -0.64 17.25
N GLU A 324 -32.50 0.02 18.40
CA GLU A 324 -31.26 0.63 18.90
C GLU A 324 -30.22 -0.41 19.32
N THR A 325 -30.64 -1.57 19.83
CA THR A 325 -29.77 -2.69 20.22
C THR A 325 -29.05 -3.33 19.00
N TYR A 326 -29.63 -3.20 17.81
CA TYR A 326 -29.10 -3.78 16.57
C TYR A 326 -28.52 -2.75 15.61
N ARG A 327 -28.23 -1.55 16.09
CA ARG A 327 -27.80 -0.38 15.29
C ARG A 327 -26.54 -0.64 14.48
N ALA A 328 -25.58 -1.42 14.99
CA ALA A 328 -24.34 -1.72 14.28
C ALA A 328 -24.59 -2.54 12.98
N GLY A 329 -25.45 -3.57 13.05
CA GLY A 329 -25.82 -4.35 11.87
C GLY A 329 -26.63 -3.54 10.85
N LEU A 330 -27.50 -2.62 11.31
CA LEU A 330 -28.24 -1.71 10.44
C LEU A 330 -27.28 -0.75 9.69
N ALA A 331 -26.30 -0.20 10.41
CA ALA A 331 -25.32 0.72 9.81
C ALA A 331 -24.45 0.05 8.74
N LEU A 332 -24.06 -1.21 8.95
CA LEU A 332 -23.31 -2.00 7.97
C LEU A 332 -24.15 -2.27 6.71
N TYR A 333 -25.41 -2.64 6.88
CA TYR A 333 -26.33 -2.83 5.75
C TYR A 333 -26.55 -1.53 4.96
N ASP A 334 -26.78 -0.40 5.65
CA ASP A 334 -26.97 0.90 5.01
C ASP A 334 -25.71 1.38 4.27
N ALA A 335 -24.53 1.10 4.80
CA ALA A 335 -23.27 1.40 4.13
C ALA A 335 -23.07 0.56 2.86
N ALA A 336 -23.33 -0.76 2.97
CA ALA A 336 -23.27 -1.67 1.85
C ALA A 336 -24.30 -1.32 0.76
N THR A 337 -25.53 -0.96 1.15
CA THR A 337 -26.57 -0.52 0.22
C THR A 337 -26.16 0.72 -0.55
N ARG A 338 -25.66 1.74 0.14
CA ARG A 338 -25.18 2.98 -0.50
C ARG A 338 -24.02 2.72 -1.49
N TYR A 339 -23.11 1.83 -1.15
CA TYR A 339 -22.02 1.44 -2.02
C TYR A 339 -22.54 0.76 -3.30
N LEU A 340 -23.44 -0.23 -3.14
CA LEU A 340 -24.03 -0.97 -4.27
C LEU A 340 -24.93 -0.08 -5.15
N ASP A 341 -25.65 0.87 -4.55
CA ASP A 341 -26.46 1.84 -5.30
C ASP A 341 -25.56 2.84 -6.05
N GLY A 342 -24.39 3.19 -5.51
CA GLY A 342 -23.35 3.94 -6.22
C GLY A 342 -22.85 3.22 -7.47
N LEU A 343 -22.60 1.91 -7.39
CA LEU A 343 -22.23 1.09 -8.56
C LEU A 343 -23.33 1.04 -9.61
N LYS A 344 -24.60 0.89 -9.19
CA LYS A 344 -25.74 0.96 -10.13
C LYS A 344 -25.87 2.33 -10.80
N ALA A 345 -25.65 3.40 -10.07
CA ALA A 345 -25.69 4.76 -10.59
C ALA A 345 -24.59 5.04 -11.63
N SER A 346 -23.44 4.37 -11.52
CA SER A 346 -22.39 4.37 -12.55
C SER A 346 -22.66 3.43 -13.73
N GLY A 347 -23.81 2.76 -13.76
CA GLY A 347 -24.21 1.84 -14.84
C GLY A 347 -23.68 0.42 -14.69
N GLU A 348 -23.03 0.09 -13.56
CA GLU A 348 -22.49 -1.24 -13.32
C GLU A 348 -23.57 -2.21 -12.81
N LYS A 349 -23.53 -3.45 -13.31
CA LYS A 349 -24.43 -4.52 -12.85
C LYS A 349 -23.85 -5.19 -11.61
N ILE A 350 -24.71 -5.49 -10.64
CA ILE A 350 -24.33 -6.25 -9.45
C ILE A 350 -24.36 -7.74 -9.77
N THR A 351 -23.20 -8.32 -10.06
CA THR A 351 -23.02 -9.73 -10.45
C THR A 351 -22.00 -10.44 -9.54
N PRO A 352 -22.34 -10.74 -8.29
CA PRO A 352 -21.37 -11.28 -7.33
C PRO A 352 -20.74 -12.62 -7.72
N LYS A 353 -21.45 -13.42 -8.52
CA LYS A 353 -20.91 -14.69 -9.04
C LYS A 353 -19.82 -14.44 -10.07
N GLU A 354 -20.04 -13.47 -10.98
CA GLU A 354 -19.06 -13.07 -12.00
C GLU A 354 -17.85 -12.42 -11.35
N TRP A 355 -18.05 -11.51 -10.40
CA TRP A 355 -16.97 -10.89 -9.64
C TRP A 355 -16.06 -11.91 -8.94
N ARG A 356 -16.65 -12.96 -8.37
CA ARG A 356 -15.88 -14.04 -7.73
C ARG A 356 -15.08 -14.83 -8.76
N ALA A 357 -15.71 -15.23 -9.86
CA ALA A 357 -15.04 -15.96 -10.93
C ALA A 357 -13.90 -15.12 -11.55
N GLU A 358 -14.12 -13.82 -11.73
CA GLU A 358 -13.11 -12.89 -12.24
C GLU A 358 -11.94 -12.72 -11.24
N ALA A 359 -12.20 -12.57 -9.95
CA ALA A 359 -11.17 -12.50 -8.92
C ALA A 359 -10.33 -13.79 -8.85
N GLU A 360 -10.95 -14.95 -8.95
CA GLU A 360 -10.25 -16.24 -9.00
C GLU A 360 -9.37 -16.34 -10.27
N HIS A 361 -9.89 -15.97 -11.43
CA HIS A 361 -9.14 -15.96 -12.69
C HIS A 361 -7.94 -15.00 -12.62
N LEU A 362 -8.13 -13.78 -12.10
CA LEU A 362 -7.06 -12.81 -11.92
C LEU A 362 -5.98 -13.31 -10.94
N THR A 363 -6.38 -13.98 -9.87
CA THR A 363 -5.45 -14.60 -8.91
C THR A 363 -4.59 -15.69 -9.57
N ILE A 364 -5.16 -16.49 -10.47
CA ILE A 364 -4.43 -17.51 -11.24
C ILE A 364 -3.42 -16.81 -12.17
N ASN A 365 -3.85 -15.77 -12.88
CA ASN A 365 -2.98 -14.99 -13.76
C ASN A 365 -1.82 -14.32 -13.00
N GLU A 366 -2.09 -13.74 -11.85
CA GLU A 366 -1.06 -13.16 -10.98
C GLU A 366 0.01 -14.20 -10.60
N LYS A 367 -0.42 -15.40 -10.17
CA LYS A 367 0.49 -16.51 -9.88
C LYS A 367 1.33 -16.91 -11.09
N ALA A 368 0.72 -16.93 -12.29
CA ALA A 368 1.45 -17.23 -13.52
C ALA A 368 2.53 -16.19 -13.83
N PHE A 369 2.26 -14.90 -13.61
CA PHE A 369 3.28 -13.85 -13.75
C PHE A 369 4.42 -13.98 -12.74
N TYR A 370 4.14 -14.34 -11.49
CA TYR A 370 5.18 -14.65 -10.52
C TYR A 370 6.03 -15.87 -10.92
N GLN A 371 5.45 -16.88 -11.57
CA GLN A 371 6.22 -18.02 -12.10
C GLN A 371 7.14 -17.57 -13.26
N LYS A 372 6.65 -16.73 -14.17
CA LYS A 372 7.49 -16.14 -15.23
C LYS A 372 8.65 -15.33 -14.62
N MET A 373 8.37 -14.53 -13.59
CA MET A 373 9.37 -13.76 -12.85
C MET A 373 10.43 -14.69 -12.21
N LYS A 374 10.00 -15.82 -11.67
CA LYS A 374 10.90 -16.83 -11.09
C LYS A 374 11.74 -17.53 -12.16
N ALA A 375 11.17 -17.80 -13.34
CA ALA A 375 11.89 -18.41 -14.46
C ALA A 375 13.05 -17.53 -14.95
N MET A 376 12.93 -16.20 -14.91
CA MET A 376 14.02 -15.29 -15.26
C MET A 376 15.31 -15.48 -14.42
N ARG A 377 15.22 -16.14 -13.27
CA ARG A 377 16.39 -16.43 -12.43
C ARG A 377 17.44 -17.27 -13.15
N ALA A 378 17.02 -18.19 -14.01
CA ALA A 378 17.94 -19.04 -14.76
C ALA A 378 18.79 -18.19 -15.73
N ASP A 379 18.16 -17.34 -16.51
CA ASP A 379 18.85 -16.42 -17.43
C ASP A 379 19.76 -15.45 -16.68
N ILE A 380 19.27 -14.88 -15.58
CA ILE A 380 20.08 -14.01 -14.71
C ILE A 380 21.33 -14.74 -14.20
N GLN A 381 21.19 -15.99 -13.74
CA GLN A 381 22.31 -16.79 -13.25
C GLN A 381 23.33 -17.08 -14.36
N ALA A 382 22.87 -17.36 -15.60
CA ALA A 382 23.75 -17.58 -16.73
C ALA A 382 24.57 -16.31 -17.04
N VAL A 383 23.91 -15.15 -17.12
CA VAL A 383 24.61 -13.87 -17.38
C VAL A 383 25.54 -13.47 -16.21
N GLU A 384 25.17 -13.76 -14.95
CA GLU A 384 26.06 -13.53 -13.80
C GLU A 384 27.32 -14.37 -13.85
N LYS A 385 27.22 -15.62 -14.32
CA LYS A 385 28.39 -16.47 -14.52
C LYS A 385 29.29 -15.91 -15.62
N ILE A 386 28.71 -15.49 -16.76
CA ILE A 386 29.47 -14.82 -17.86
C ILE A 386 30.20 -13.60 -17.29
N ARG A 387 29.50 -12.74 -16.54
CA ARG A 387 30.10 -11.57 -15.92
C ARG A 387 31.28 -11.93 -15.03
N LYS A 388 31.08 -12.90 -14.12
CA LYS A 388 32.14 -13.34 -13.20
C LYS A 388 33.37 -13.83 -13.91
N THR A 389 33.18 -14.63 -14.95
CA THR A 389 34.27 -15.17 -15.77
C THR A 389 35.00 -14.05 -16.54
N ALA A 390 34.27 -13.09 -17.11
CA ALA A 390 34.88 -11.94 -17.79
C ALA A 390 35.66 -11.02 -16.84
N ASP A 391 35.13 -10.77 -15.63
CA ASP A 391 35.81 -9.97 -14.61
C ASP A 391 37.09 -10.66 -14.09
N GLU A 392 37.11 -12.01 -13.97
CA GLU A 392 38.27 -12.80 -13.60
C GLU A 392 39.36 -12.74 -14.66
N LEU A 393 38.98 -12.83 -15.94
CA LEU A 393 39.90 -12.65 -17.08
C LEU A 393 40.57 -11.28 -17.05
N ALA A 394 39.78 -10.23 -16.97
CA ALA A 394 40.29 -8.87 -16.97
C ALA A 394 41.25 -8.60 -15.80
N ARG A 395 41.02 -9.24 -14.63
CA ARG A 395 41.97 -9.18 -13.51
C ARG A 395 43.27 -9.90 -13.78
N SER A 396 43.21 -11.08 -14.41
CA SER A 396 44.39 -11.88 -14.72
C SER A 396 45.29 -11.21 -15.80
N GLU A 397 44.69 -10.55 -16.77
CA GLU A 397 45.40 -9.77 -17.80
C GLU A 397 46.10 -8.56 -17.17
N LYS A 398 45.41 -7.76 -16.37
CA LYS A 398 46.02 -6.63 -15.63
C LYS A 398 47.17 -7.05 -14.72
N PHE A 399 47.13 -8.24 -14.14
CA PHE A 399 48.21 -8.77 -13.31
C PHE A 399 49.42 -9.19 -14.12
N ARG A 400 49.21 -9.73 -15.36
CA ARG A 400 50.26 -10.08 -16.27
C ARG A 400 50.98 -8.83 -16.83
N ASP A 401 50.20 -7.83 -17.22
CA ASP A 401 50.74 -6.56 -17.73
C ASP A 401 51.62 -5.84 -16.70
N ARG A 402 51.17 -5.80 -15.42
CA ARG A 402 51.98 -5.25 -14.31
C ARG A 402 53.29 -5.99 -14.03
N LYS A 403 53.37 -7.30 -14.34
CA LYS A 403 54.59 -8.09 -14.19
C LYS A 403 55.56 -7.94 -15.38
N GLN A 404 55.07 -7.40 -16.51
CA GLN A 404 55.85 -7.18 -17.72
C GLN A 404 56.34 -5.73 -17.86
N GLU A 405 55.87 -4.80 -17.05
CA GLU A 405 56.48 -3.48 -16.96
C GLU A 405 57.82 -3.60 -16.24
N PRO A 406 58.95 -3.34 -16.93
CA PRO A 406 60.26 -3.36 -16.27
C PRO A 406 60.34 -2.23 -15.28
N GLU A 407 60.81 -2.55 -14.05
CA GLU A 407 61.16 -1.54 -13.05
C GLU A 407 62.08 -0.49 -13.73
N ARG A 408 61.57 0.74 -13.84
CA ARG A 408 62.35 1.89 -14.23
C ARG A 408 62.95 2.57 -13.01
#